data_73134ae8ad754ca67773419412efee52
#
_entry.id   73134ae8ad754ca67773419412efee52
#
_cell.length_a   1.000
_cell.length_b   1.000
_cell.length_c   1.000
_cell.angle_alpha   90.00
_cell.angle_beta   90.00
_cell.angle_gamma   90.00
#
_symmetry.space_group_name_H-M   'P 1'
#
loop_
_entity.id
_entity.type
_entity.pdbx_description
1 polymer ?
#
loop_
_entity_poly.entity_id
_entity_poly.type
_entity_poly.pdbx_seq_one_letter_code
_entity_poly.pdbx_strand_id
1 'polypeptide(L)'
;VTESAKRRMFSIIYGVSYPVRIIVVPSLDLATDITSKLNGGASFKSTAIEYSIDSSGDQGGSVNPINAADPVWPSAIRDVLPNLIIDEISTPILVDDRWVIIQITGAPIISDVPYEDVEPEMFRFSKLAQERFLMEQLSSSLIEKHTLTIFDDGVKRALRSLSNNPK
;
A
#
# COMPACT_ATOMS: atom_id res chain seq x y z
N VAL A 1 -7.81 -19.16 15.66
CA VAL A 1 -7.32 -17.76 15.66
C VAL A 1 -6.50 -17.57 16.93
N THR A 2 -5.26 -17.10 16.81
CA THR A 2 -4.38 -16.85 17.95
C THR A 2 -4.58 -15.41 18.46
N GLU A 3 -4.19 -15.16 19.72
CA GLU A 3 -4.19 -13.82 20.29
C GLU A 3 -3.33 -12.84 19.46
N SER A 4 -2.18 -13.30 18.98
CA SER A 4 -1.31 -12.53 18.09
C SER A 4 -2.01 -12.11 16.79
N ALA A 5 -2.83 -12.98 16.19
CA ALA A 5 -3.61 -12.66 14.99
C ALA A 5 -4.67 -11.58 15.26
N LYS A 6 -5.36 -11.66 16.41
CA LYS A 6 -6.35 -10.65 16.82
C LYS A 6 -5.70 -9.29 17.05
N ARG A 7 -4.58 -9.25 17.78
CA ARG A 7 -3.83 -8.00 18.02
C ARG A 7 -3.26 -7.39 16.74
N ARG A 8 -2.80 -8.23 15.81
CA ARG A 8 -2.37 -7.77 14.50
C ARG A 8 -3.53 -7.13 13.72
N MET A 9 -4.71 -7.77 13.75
CA MET A 9 -5.90 -7.21 13.10
C MET A 9 -6.31 -5.88 13.74
N PHE A 10 -6.24 -5.78 15.06
CA PHE A 10 -6.48 -4.52 15.78
C PHE A 10 -5.52 -3.42 15.32
N SER A 11 -4.22 -3.71 15.20
CA SER A 11 -3.25 -2.74 14.73
C SER A 11 -3.51 -2.28 13.29
N ILE A 12 -4.02 -3.17 12.42
CA ILE A 12 -4.38 -2.83 11.04
C ILE A 12 -5.60 -1.89 11.00
N ILE A 13 -6.58 -2.09 11.86
CA ILE A 13 -7.85 -1.33 11.84
C ILE A 13 -7.76 -0.08 12.70
N TYR A 14 -7.19 -0.17 13.89
CA TYR A 14 -7.16 0.87 14.92
C TYR A 14 -5.74 1.38 15.24
N GLY A 15 -4.73 0.95 14.50
CA GLY A 15 -3.36 1.39 14.70
C GLY A 15 -3.14 2.85 14.32
N VAL A 16 -1.91 3.31 14.51
CA VAL A 16 -1.52 4.69 14.21
C VAL A 16 -1.53 4.93 12.71
N SER A 17 -2.25 5.96 12.29
CA SER A 17 -2.32 6.42 10.91
C SER A 17 -1.65 7.78 10.73
N TYR A 18 -0.94 7.95 9.63
CA TYR A 18 -0.16 9.14 9.33
C TYR A 18 -0.81 9.90 8.17
N PRO A 19 -1.26 11.16 8.36
CA PRO A 19 -1.67 12.01 7.26
C PRO A 19 -0.48 12.35 6.38
N VAL A 20 -0.55 12.02 5.11
CA VAL A 20 0.59 12.15 4.19
C VAL A 20 0.18 12.67 2.82
N ARG A 21 1.17 13.14 2.08
CA ARG A 21 1.18 13.29 0.62
C ARG A 21 2.28 12.45 0.04
N ILE A 22 2.06 11.98 -1.18
CA ILE A 22 3.04 11.18 -1.91
C ILE A 22 3.32 11.78 -3.31
N ILE A 23 4.55 11.60 -3.77
CA ILE A 23 4.94 11.80 -5.16
C ILE A 23 5.55 10.49 -5.63
N VAL A 24 5.07 9.96 -6.74
CA VAL A 24 5.60 8.73 -7.35
C VAL A 24 6.21 9.07 -8.68
N VAL A 25 7.46 8.65 -8.90
CA VAL A 25 8.21 8.90 -10.14
C VAL A 25 8.95 7.66 -10.62
N PRO A 26 9.28 7.57 -11.92
CA PRO A 26 9.85 6.36 -12.51
C PRO A 26 11.35 6.16 -12.23
N SER A 27 12.10 7.21 -11.82
CA SER A 27 13.56 7.12 -11.67
C SER A 27 14.08 7.77 -10.41
N LEU A 28 15.22 7.27 -9.91
CA LEU A 28 15.92 7.83 -8.76
C LEU A 28 16.43 9.25 -9.01
N ASP A 29 16.95 9.51 -10.21
CA ASP A 29 17.49 10.82 -10.56
C ASP A 29 16.40 11.89 -10.44
N LEU A 30 15.21 11.63 -11.01
CA LEU A 30 14.06 12.52 -10.91
C LEU A 30 13.59 12.66 -9.45
N ALA A 31 13.56 11.57 -8.68
CA ALA A 31 13.19 11.62 -7.27
C ALA A 31 14.17 12.47 -6.45
N THR A 32 15.45 12.37 -6.74
CA THR A 32 16.50 13.15 -6.06
C THR A 32 16.39 14.64 -6.39
N ASP A 33 16.17 14.97 -7.67
CA ASP A 33 15.95 16.35 -8.11
C ASP A 33 14.72 16.97 -7.46
N ILE A 34 13.63 16.22 -7.40
CA ILE A 34 12.39 16.64 -6.72
C ILE A 34 12.63 16.86 -5.22
N THR A 35 13.28 15.91 -4.55
CA THR A 35 13.60 16.06 -3.11
C THR A 35 14.44 17.29 -2.87
N SER A 36 15.41 17.59 -3.74
CA SER A 36 16.24 18.81 -3.65
C SER A 36 15.41 20.07 -3.83
N LYS A 37 14.48 20.11 -4.80
CA LYS A 37 13.56 21.23 -5.02
C LYS A 37 12.65 21.45 -3.80
N LEU A 38 12.10 20.38 -3.24
CA LEU A 38 11.23 20.44 -2.07
C LEU A 38 11.97 20.94 -0.83
N ASN A 39 13.18 20.47 -0.58
CA ASN A 39 14.05 20.96 0.50
C ASN A 39 14.48 22.42 0.28
N GLY A 40 14.48 22.89 -0.97
CA GLY A 40 14.67 24.29 -1.34
C GLY A 40 13.41 25.17 -1.18
N GLY A 41 12.30 24.63 -0.67
CA GLY A 41 11.08 25.37 -0.36
C GLY A 41 10.00 25.31 -1.47
N ALA A 42 10.16 24.45 -2.48
CA ALA A 42 9.08 24.23 -3.47
C ALA A 42 7.85 23.61 -2.80
N SER A 43 6.67 23.95 -3.30
CA SER A 43 5.41 23.39 -2.80
C SER A 43 5.28 21.91 -3.18
N PHE A 44 5.12 21.04 -2.19
CA PHE A 44 4.89 19.61 -2.43
C PHE A 44 3.66 19.36 -3.31
N LYS A 45 2.57 20.09 -3.05
CA LYS A 45 1.34 19.99 -3.84
C LYS A 45 1.56 20.30 -5.32
N SER A 46 2.22 21.41 -5.63
CA SER A 46 2.48 21.81 -7.02
C SER A 46 3.43 20.83 -7.70
N THR A 47 4.45 20.37 -6.99
CA THR A 47 5.41 19.39 -7.49
C THR A 47 4.75 18.03 -7.74
N ALA A 48 3.81 17.60 -6.88
CA ALA A 48 3.04 16.38 -7.11
C ALA A 48 2.19 16.47 -8.38
N ILE A 49 1.50 17.59 -8.61
CA ILE A 49 0.69 17.82 -9.82
C ILE A 49 1.57 17.77 -11.09
N GLU A 50 2.79 18.29 -11.01
CA GLU A 50 3.67 18.41 -12.18
C GLU A 50 4.40 17.09 -12.51
N TYR A 51 4.82 16.33 -11.51
CA TYR A 51 5.76 15.22 -11.70
C TYR A 51 5.22 13.85 -11.30
N SER A 52 4.20 13.75 -10.45
CA SER A 52 3.74 12.45 -9.97
C SER A 52 3.04 11.66 -11.06
N ILE A 53 3.43 10.41 -11.25
CA ILE A 53 2.75 9.46 -12.14
C ILE A 53 1.61 8.70 -11.45
N ASP A 54 1.43 8.91 -10.15
CA ASP A 54 0.32 8.35 -9.38
C ASP A 54 -0.95 9.19 -9.55
N SER A 55 -2.11 8.54 -9.49
CA SER A 55 -3.42 9.21 -9.63
C SER A 55 -3.68 10.28 -8.56
N SER A 56 -3.04 10.18 -7.40
CA SER A 56 -3.10 11.22 -6.36
C SER A 56 -2.38 12.52 -6.78
N GLY A 57 -1.52 12.47 -7.78
CA GLY A 57 -0.79 13.64 -8.32
C GLY A 57 -1.72 14.79 -8.63
N ASP A 58 -2.84 14.54 -9.33
CA ASP A 58 -3.85 15.56 -9.69
C ASP A 58 -4.45 16.27 -8.47
N GLN A 59 -4.42 15.62 -7.30
CA GLN A 59 -4.87 16.17 -6.03
C GLN A 59 -3.70 16.66 -5.16
N GLY A 60 -2.54 16.91 -5.78
CA GLY A 60 -1.33 17.35 -5.08
C GLY A 60 -0.71 16.30 -4.17
N GLY A 61 -0.83 15.03 -4.56
CA GLY A 61 -0.29 13.89 -3.84
C GLY A 61 -1.09 13.48 -2.60
N SER A 62 -2.30 13.99 -2.41
CA SER A 62 -3.12 13.69 -1.23
C SER A 62 -3.65 12.27 -1.29
N VAL A 63 -3.39 11.49 -0.26
CA VAL A 63 -3.94 10.13 -0.06
C VAL A 63 -4.60 10.03 1.31
N ASN A 64 -5.39 8.97 1.52
CA ASN A 64 -5.91 8.69 2.85
C ASN A 64 -4.76 8.47 3.84
N PRO A 65 -4.92 8.81 5.13
CA PRO A 65 -3.90 8.54 6.13
C PRO A 65 -3.42 7.09 6.09
N ILE A 66 -2.11 6.88 6.09
CA ILE A 66 -1.51 5.56 5.98
C ILE A 66 -1.32 4.97 7.37
N ASN A 67 -1.95 3.81 7.61
CA ASN A 67 -1.68 3.03 8.81
C ASN A 67 -0.39 2.22 8.63
N ALA A 68 0.58 2.42 9.52
CA ALA A 68 1.87 1.73 9.46
C ALA A 68 1.78 0.20 9.67
N ALA A 69 0.66 -0.32 10.19
CA ALA A 69 0.42 -1.75 10.34
C ALA A 69 -0.32 -2.38 9.14
N ASP A 70 -0.89 -1.57 8.24
CA ASP A 70 -1.71 -2.06 7.12
C ASP A 70 -0.83 -2.65 6.00
N PRO A 71 -0.93 -3.95 5.72
CA PRO A 71 -0.13 -4.63 4.70
C PRO A 71 -0.49 -4.25 3.25
N VAL A 72 -1.56 -3.50 3.02
CA VAL A 72 -1.90 -2.92 1.71
C VAL A 72 -0.81 -1.98 1.23
N TRP A 73 -0.14 -1.29 2.17
CA TRP A 73 0.99 -0.43 1.85
C TRP A 73 2.31 -1.21 1.88
N PRO A 74 3.23 -0.95 0.94
CA PRO A 74 4.57 -1.54 0.92
C PRO A 74 5.32 -1.33 2.24
N SER A 75 6.05 -2.33 2.71
CA SER A 75 6.83 -2.25 3.96
C SER A 75 7.81 -1.08 3.95
N ALA A 76 8.46 -0.82 2.80
CA ALA A 76 9.38 0.29 2.64
C ALA A 76 8.74 1.66 2.97
N ILE A 77 7.46 1.85 2.67
CA ILE A 77 6.69 3.05 3.06
C ILE A 77 6.37 3.01 4.55
N ARG A 78 5.81 1.89 5.02
CA ARG A 78 5.34 1.75 6.41
C ARG A 78 6.45 1.93 7.45
N ASP A 79 7.66 1.46 7.14
CA ASP A 79 8.81 1.51 8.04
C ASP A 79 9.39 2.92 8.21
N VAL A 80 9.16 3.80 7.23
CA VAL A 80 9.64 5.19 7.25
C VAL A 80 8.70 6.11 8.03
N LEU A 81 7.38 5.89 7.98
CA LEU A 81 6.37 6.80 8.54
C LEU A 81 6.58 7.14 10.02
N PRO A 82 6.89 6.20 10.93
CA PRO A 82 7.07 6.53 12.35
C PRO A 82 8.29 7.39 12.65
N ASN A 83 9.22 7.50 11.70
CA ASN A 83 10.49 8.21 11.87
C ASN A 83 10.45 9.63 11.30
N LEU A 84 9.41 9.98 10.55
CA LEU A 84 9.23 11.31 9.97
C LEU A 84 8.45 12.22 10.92
N ILE A 85 8.81 13.49 10.96
CA ILE A 85 8.07 14.52 11.68
C ILE A 85 7.16 15.32 10.73
N ILE A 86 6.27 16.13 11.30
CA ILE A 86 5.34 16.96 10.51
C ILE A 86 6.13 17.89 9.58
N ASP A 87 5.65 18.01 8.34
CA ASP A 87 6.26 18.76 7.23
C ASP A 87 7.60 18.22 6.73
N GLU A 88 8.13 17.17 7.33
CA GLU A 88 9.34 16.52 6.84
C GLU A 88 9.07 15.76 5.54
N ILE A 89 10.05 15.83 4.65
CA ILE A 89 10.07 15.14 3.37
C ILE A 89 11.02 13.95 3.46
N SER A 90 10.55 12.76 3.11
CA SER A 90 11.38 11.56 3.11
C SER A 90 12.49 11.65 2.06
N THR A 91 13.54 10.87 2.27
CA THR A 91 14.40 10.46 1.14
C THR A 91 13.58 9.64 0.14
N PRO A 92 14.01 9.56 -1.14
CA PRO A 92 13.36 8.69 -2.12
C PRO A 92 13.30 7.23 -1.66
N ILE A 93 12.13 6.63 -1.67
CA ILE A 93 11.85 5.25 -1.25
C ILE A 93 11.59 4.41 -2.49
N LEU A 94 12.36 3.33 -2.68
CA LEU A 94 12.11 2.39 -3.76
C LEU A 94 10.93 1.48 -3.42
N VAL A 95 9.93 1.46 -4.29
CA VAL A 95 8.76 0.58 -4.24
C VAL A 95 8.61 -0.07 -5.61
N ASP A 96 8.87 -1.36 -5.68
CA ASP A 96 8.94 -2.13 -6.92
C ASP A 96 9.92 -1.49 -7.93
N ASP A 97 9.41 -0.92 -9.02
CA ASP A 97 10.17 -0.26 -10.08
C ASP A 97 10.04 1.28 -10.06
N ARG A 98 9.50 1.85 -8.99
CA ARG A 98 9.19 3.29 -8.86
C ARG A 98 9.77 3.87 -7.59
N TRP A 99 9.91 5.19 -7.59
CA TRP A 99 10.40 5.94 -6.43
C TRP A 99 9.29 6.79 -5.84
N VAL A 100 9.14 6.69 -4.53
CA VAL A 100 8.11 7.40 -3.76
C VAL A 100 8.78 8.40 -2.82
N ILE A 101 8.28 9.62 -2.81
CA ILE A 101 8.65 10.66 -1.86
C ILE A 101 7.41 10.96 -1.03
N ILE A 102 7.56 11.04 0.30
CA ILE A 102 6.47 11.23 1.26
C ILE A 102 6.69 12.53 2.03
N GLN A 103 5.60 13.25 2.29
CA GLN A 103 5.56 14.35 3.25
C GLN A 103 4.50 14.04 4.30
N ILE A 104 4.84 14.14 5.58
CA ILE A 104 3.88 14.11 6.68
C ILE A 104 3.16 15.46 6.72
N THR A 105 1.83 15.46 6.69
CA THR A 105 1.01 16.69 6.62
C THR A 105 0.32 17.04 7.93
N GLY A 106 0.40 16.19 8.94
CA GLY A 106 -0.25 16.42 10.22
C GLY A 106 0.17 15.43 11.29
N ALA A 107 -0.28 15.65 12.51
CA ALA A 107 -0.01 14.74 13.62
C ALA A 107 -0.55 13.33 13.34
N PRO A 108 0.13 12.28 13.84
CA PRO A 108 -0.38 10.91 13.77
C PRO A 108 -1.77 10.80 14.41
N ILE A 109 -2.66 10.09 13.74
CA ILE A 109 -4.01 9.80 14.21
C ILE A 109 -3.96 8.49 15.00
N ILE A 110 -4.27 8.57 16.27
CA ILE A 110 -4.31 7.43 17.20
C ILE A 110 -5.78 7.13 17.50
N SER A 111 -6.17 5.87 17.41
CA SER A 111 -7.51 5.46 17.81
C SER A 111 -7.62 5.37 19.34
N ASP A 112 -8.70 5.94 19.89
CA ASP A 112 -9.02 5.86 21.31
C ASP A 112 -9.82 4.60 21.68
N VAL A 113 -10.05 3.69 20.72
CA VAL A 113 -10.83 2.46 20.94
C VAL A 113 -9.98 1.44 21.71
N PRO A 114 -10.42 1.03 22.95
CA PRO A 114 -9.75 -0.02 23.68
C PRO A 114 -9.88 -1.37 22.97
N TYR A 115 -8.81 -2.17 22.99
CA TYR A 115 -8.80 -3.49 22.36
C TYR A 115 -9.90 -4.40 22.92
N GLU A 116 -10.14 -4.33 24.21
CA GLU A 116 -11.10 -5.16 24.94
C GLU A 116 -12.54 -4.97 24.43
N ASP A 117 -12.88 -3.77 23.99
CA ASP A 117 -14.22 -3.43 23.50
C ASP A 117 -14.50 -4.04 22.13
N VAL A 118 -13.45 -4.28 21.33
CA VAL A 118 -13.56 -4.77 19.95
C VAL A 118 -12.95 -6.16 19.73
N GLU A 119 -12.47 -6.80 20.78
CA GLU A 119 -11.85 -8.14 20.69
C GLU A 119 -12.72 -9.19 19.98
N PRO A 120 -14.05 -9.28 20.22
CA PRO A 120 -14.91 -10.21 19.50
C PRO A 120 -14.96 -9.94 17.98
N GLU A 121 -14.84 -8.69 17.59
CA GLU A 121 -14.77 -8.31 16.16
C GLU A 121 -13.40 -8.69 15.58
N MET A 122 -12.34 -8.45 16.31
CA MET A 122 -10.97 -8.85 15.90
C MET A 122 -10.86 -10.36 15.70
N PHE A 123 -11.52 -11.15 16.53
CA PHE A 123 -11.62 -12.59 16.33
C PHE A 123 -12.32 -12.92 15.01
N ARG A 124 -13.47 -12.30 14.71
CA ARG A 124 -14.22 -12.55 13.48
C ARG A 124 -13.42 -12.15 12.24
N PHE A 125 -12.82 -10.97 12.24
CA PHE A 125 -12.01 -10.49 11.11
C PHE A 125 -10.75 -11.34 10.90
N SER A 126 -10.06 -11.71 11.98
CA SER A 126 -8.90 -12.61 11.89
C SER A 126 -9.27 -13.98 11.35
N LYS A 127 -10.43 -14.52 11.75
CA LYS A 127 -10.93 -15.78 11.24
C LYS A 127 -11.23 -15.70 9.74
N LEU A 128 -11.95 -14.65 9.32
CA LEU A 128 -12.28 -14.44 7.92
C LEU A 128 -11.02 -14.26 7.05
N ALA A 129 -10.04 -13.52 7.53
CA ALA A 129 -8.76 -13.34 6.83
C ALA A 129 -7.99 -14.66 6.68
N GLN A 130 -8.01 -15.50 7.73
CA GLN A 130 -7.39 -16.83 7.71
C GLN A 130 -8.09 -17.78 6.72
N GLU A 131 -9.42 -17.79 6.72
CA GLU A 131 -10.22 -18.59 5.80
C GLU A 131 -9.97 -18.18 4.35
N ARG A 132 -9.95 -16.87 4.07
CA ARG A 132 -9.65 -16.34 2.75
C ARG A 132 -8.26 -16.72 2.27
N PHE A 133 -7.25 -16.59 3.11
CA PHE A 133 -5.88 -16.99 2.80
C PHE A 133 -5.77 -18.49 2.48
N LEU A 134 -6.43 -19.35 3.26
CA LEU A 134 -6.46 -20.79 3.01
C LEU A 134 -7.17 -21.14 1.70
N MET A 135 -8.25 -20.44 1.38
CA MET A 135 -8.98 -20.62 0.11
C MET A 135 -8.12 -20.19 -1.09
N GLU A 136 -7.38 -19.09 -0.97
CA GLU A 136 -6.43 -18.63 -2.01
C GLU A 136 -5.31 -19.65 -2.22
N GLN A 137 -4.71 -20.16 -1.14
CA GLN A 137 -3.69 -21.20 -1.22
C GLN A 137 -4.21 -22.49 -1.87
N LEU A 138 -5.41 -22.92 -1.46
CA LEU A 138 -6.04 -24.11 -2.05
C LEU A 138 -6.31 -23.90 -3.54
N SER A 139 -6.88 -22.76 -3.91
CA SER A 139 -7.16 -22.42 -5.29
C SER A 139 -5.88 -22.41 -6.15
N SER A 140 -4.83 -21.76 -5.68
CA SER A 140 -3.53 -21.75 -6.37
C SER A 140 -2.94 -23.15 -6.52
N SER A 141 -3.01 -23.97 -5.46
CA SER A 141 -2.51 -25.35 -5.50
C SER A 141 -3.28 -26.25 -6.44
N LEU A 142 -4.60 -26.01 -6.58
CA LEU A 142 -5.44 -26.75 -7.54
C LEU A 142 -5.14 -26.35 -8.99
N ILE A 143 -4.91 -25.06 -9.24
CA ILE A 143 -4.52 -24.56 -10.57
C ILE A 143 -3.17 -25.12 -11.00
N GLU A 144 -2.20 -25.16 -10.09
CA GLU A 144 -0.85 -25.71 -10.36
C GLU A 144 -0.86 -27.22 -10.61
N LYS A 145 -1.72 -27.96 -9.89
CA LYS A 145 -1.76 -29.43 -9.97
C LYS A 145 -2.63 -30.00 -11.10
N HIS A 146 -3.54 -29.20 -11.64
CA HIS A 146 -4.48 -29.64 -12.66
C HIS A 146 -4.31 -28.84 -13.94
N THR A 147 -4.09 -29.58 -15.05
CA THR A 147 -4.16 -28.99 -16.39
C THR A 147 -5.63 -28.57 -16.64
N LEU A 148 -5.87 -27.27 -16.65
CA LEU A 148 -7.21 -26.74 -16.97
C LEU A 148 -7.57 -27.10 -18.41
N THR A 149 -8.51 -28.01 -18.57
CA THR A 149 -9.08 -28.31 -19.87
C THR A 149 -10.20 -27.32 -20.16
N ILE A 150 -9.91 -26.31 -20.97
CA ILE A 150 -10.90 -25.31 -21.37
C ILE A 150 -11.63 -25.84 -22.61
N PHE A 151 -12.92 -26.06 -22.48
CA PHE A 151 -13.77 -26.58 -23.58
C PHE A 151 -14.26 -25.46 -24.50
N ASP A 152 -14.31 -24.24 -24.06
CA ASP A 152 -14.74 -23.09 -24.85
C ASP A 152 -13.59 -22.52 -25.69
N ASP A 153 -13.73 -22.56 -27.01
CA ASP A 153 -12.72 -22.12 -27.96
C ASP A 153 -12.55 -20.58 -28.00
N GLY A 154 -13.55 -19.84 -27.54
CA GLY A 154 -13.45 -18.36 -27.36
C GLY A 154 -12.55 -18.00 -26.21
N VAL A 155 -12.70 -18.67 -25.08
CA VAL A 155 -11.85 -18.50 -23.89
C VAL A 155 -10.42 -18.95 -24.16
N LYS A 156 -10.22 -20.07 -24.90
CA LYS A 156 -8.88 -20.52 -25.33
C LYS A 156 -8.16 -19.45 -26.15
N ARG A 157 -8.87 -18.80 -27.08
CA ARG A 157 -8.31 -17.72 -27.92
C ARG A 157 -7.94 -16.49 -27.08
N ALA A 158 -8.81 -16.08 -26.17
CA ALA A 158 -8.54 -14.96 -25.27
C ALA A 158 -7.32 -15.19 -24.37
N LEU A 159 -7.18 -16.40 -23.78
CA LEU A 159 -6.03 -16.76 -22.96
C LEU A 159 -4.72 -16.80 -23.76
N ARG A 160 -4.73 -17.30 -24.99
CA ARG A 160 -3.55 -17.28 -25.87
C ARG A 160 -3.13 -15.87 -26.24
N SER A 161 -4.06 -14.96 -26.44
CA SER A 161 -3.76 -13.56 -26.72
C SER A 161 -3.11 -12.83 -25.54
N LEU A 162 -3.49 -13.19 -24.31
CA LEU A 162 -2.90 -12.65 -23.08
C LEU A 162 -1.49 -13.21 -22.80
N SER A 163 -1.27 -14.51 -23.11
CA SER A 163 0.04 -15.14 -22.91
C SER A 163 1.10 -14.72 -23.94
N ASN A 164 0.68 -14.23 -25.10
CA ASN A 164 1.57 -13.79 -26.19
C ASN A 164 1.89 -12.28 -26.16
N ASN A 165 1.43 -11.55 -25.18
CA ASN A 165 1.77 -10.14 -25.01
C ASN A 165 2.35 -9.89 -23.59
N PRO A 166 3.62 -10.33 -23.32
CA PRO A 166 4.33 -9.97 -22.12
C PRO A 166 4.66 -8.48 -22.22
N LYS A 167 4.03 -7.66 -21.35
CA LYS A 167 4.43 -6.27 -21.14
C LYS A 167 5.68 -6.25 -20.28
#